data_6d66a0e5c7a2c99d072148689b685178
#
_entry.id   6d66a0e5c7a2c99d072148689b685178
#
_cell.length_a   1.000
_cell.length_b   1.000
_cell.length_c   1.000
_cell.angle_alpha   90.00
_cell.angle_beta   90.00
_cell.angle_gamma   90.00
#
_symmetry.space_group_name_H-M   'P 1'
#
loop_
_entity.id
_entity.type
_entity.pdbx_description
1 polymer ?
#
loop_
_entity_poly.entity_id
_entity_poly.type
_entity_poly.pdbx_seq_one_letter_code
_entity_poly.pdbx_strand_id
1 'polypeptide(L)'
;MSSKEKKEKRLYPRVPIRTQVVFENEDSEGVLYFFSTDISAGGLFIETATPIKLGTQVFLRFSLTPRAKPIQATGEVVRVMRDHKDETQQKGKMGVGVQFIYIHPLDRQLIQDFITQTAAQNK
;
A
#
# COMPACT_ATOMS: atom_id res chain seq x y z
N MET A 1 -10.55 -14.38 -22.13
CA MET A 1 -10.90 -14.31 -21.18
C MET A 1 -9.99 -14.09 -20.13
N SER A 2 -8.83 -14.53 -20.10
CA SER A 2 -7.98 -14.26 -19.01
C SER A 2 -7.72 -12.80 -18.85
N SER A 3 -7.71 -12.05 -19.87
CA SER A 3 -7.45 -10.66 -19.68
C SER A 3 -8.59 -10.00 -18.95
N LYS A 4 -9.78 -10.50 -19.07
CA LYS A 4 -10.82 -9.97 -18.34
C LYS A 4 -10.66 -10.29 -16.94
N GLU A 5 -10.21 -11.43 -16.60
CA GLU A 5 -10.03 -11.75 -15.23
C GLU A 5 -8.99 -10.92 -14.62
N LYS A 6 -7.94 -10.59 -15.32
CA LYS A 6 -6.95 -9.78 -14.75
C LYS A 6 -7.46 -8.42 -14.48
N LYS A 7 -8.30 -7.87 -15.30
CA LYS A 7 -8.82 -6.59 -15.01
C LYS A 7 -9.70 -6.63 -13.85
N GLU A 8 -10.41 -7.66 -13.68
CA GLU A 8 -11.29 -7.72 -12.54
C GLU A 8 -10.57 -7.77 -11.26
N LYS A 9 -9.35 -8.24 -11.23
CA LYS A 9 -8.65 -8.26 -10.01
C LYS A 9 -8.25 -6.89 -9.58
N ARG A 10 -8.27 -5.91 -10.42
CA ARG A 10 -7.95 -4.60 -9.99
C ARG A 10 -9.18 -3.82 -9.90
N LEU A 11 -9.94 -4.02 -8.86
CA LEU A 11 -11.13 -3.27 -8.64
C LEU A 11 -10.85 -1.82 -8.42
N TYR A 12 -9.69 -1.48 -7.93
CA TYR A 12 -9.38 -0.10 -7.63
C TYR A 12 -8.14 0.31 -8.40
N PRO A 13 -8.18 1.43 -9.05
CA PRO A 13 -6.98 1.92 -9.74
C PRO A 13 -5.90 2.25 -8.75
N ARG A 14 -4.66 2.15 -9.15
CA ARG A 14 -3.54 2.45 -8.32
C ARG A 14 -2.74 3.57 -8.88
N VAL A 15 -2.19 4.39 -8.04
CA VAL A 15 -1.28 5.43 -8.46
C VAL A 15 -0.03 5.35 -7.63
N PRO A 16 1.09 5.73 -8.16
CA PRO A 16 2.33 5.73 -7.39
C PRO A 16 2.27 6.81 -6.34
N ILE A 17 2.76 6.51 -5.18
CA ILE A 17 2.86 7.47 -4.12
C ILE A 17 3.96 7.05 -3.20
N ARG A 18 4.91 7.92 -2.90
CA ARG A 18 5.94 7.58 -1.97
C ARG A 18 5.73 8.41 -0.73
N THR A 19 5.15 7.83 0.27
CA THR A 19 4.90 8.52 1.52
C THR A 19 5.35 7.63 2.65
N GLN A 20 5.70 8.21 3.76
CA GLN A 20 6.11 7.44 4.90
C GLN A 20 4.89 6.85 5.55
N VAL A 21 4.93 5.58 5.82
CA VAL A 21 3.82 4.87 6.44
C VAL A 21 4.28 4.42 7.81
N VAL A 22 3.54 4.79 8.81
CA VAL A 22 3.78 4.30 10.15
C VAL A 22 3.04 2.98 10.24
N PHE A 23 3.76 1.93 10.57
CA PHE A 23 3.26 0.58 10.51
C PHE A 23 3.38 -0.04 11.90
N GLU A 24 2.31 -0.50 12.44
CA GLU A 24 2.31 -1.03 13.78
C GLU A 24 1.56 -2.33 13.79
N ASN A 25 2.19 -3.40 14.25
CA ASN A 25 1.53 -4.64 14.27
C ASN A 25 1.13 -4.97 15.67
N GLU A 26 0.06 -5.73 15.86
CA GLU A 26 -0.44 -6.02 17.15
C GLU A 26 0.55 -6.62 18.03
N ASP A 27 1.44 -7.44 17.55
CA ASP A 27 2.39 -8.06 18.37
C ASP A 27 3.68 -7.32 18.48
N SER A 28 3.83 -6.20 17.87
CA SER A 28 5.08 -5.58 17.88
C SER A 28 5.25 -4.72 19.03
N GLU A 29 6.43 -4.55 19.47
CA GLU A 29 6.63 -3.71 20.54
C GLU A 29 7.06 -2.40 20.10
N GLY A 30 6.91 -2.00 18.92
CA GLY A 30 7.34 -0.71 18.48
C GLY A 30 6.68 -0.36 17.21
N VAL A 31 7.10 0.75 16.64
CA VAL A 31 6.54 1.28 15.46
C VAL A 31 7.60 1.24 14.38
N LEU A 32 7.24 0.80 13.21
CA LEU A 32 8.17 0.76 12.11
C LEU A 32 7.75 1.79 11.08
N TYR A 33 8.71 2.28 10.35
CA TYR A 33 8.45 3.27 9.32
C TYR A 33 8.90 2.70 7.99
N PHE A 34 8.01 2.73 7.03
CA PHE A 34 8.32 2.25 5.70
C PHE A 34 7.86 3.28 4.69
N PHE A 35 8.19 3.09 3.45
CA PHE A 35 7.68 3.94 2.40
C PHE A 35 6.75 3.13 1.52
N SER A 36 5.67 3.74 1.10
CA SER A 36 4.79 3.11 0.15
C SER A 36 5.34 3.28 -1.24
N THR A 37 4.89 2.46 -2.17
CA THR A 37 5.23 2.67 -3.56
C THR A 37 3.99 3.02 -4.37
N ASP A 38 2.84 2.52 -3.99
CA ASP A 38 1.62 2.90 -4.66
C ASP A 38 0.44 2.73 -3.72
N ILE A 39 -0.68 3.30 -4.09
CA ILE A 39 -1.86 3.25 -3.27
C ILE A 39 -3.10 3.15 -4.14
N SER A 40 -4.14 2.52 -3.62
CA SER A 40 -5.44 2.50 -4.22
C SER A 40 -6.45 2.69 -3.10
N ALA A 41 -7.72 2.77 -3.43
CA ALA A 41 -8.75 2.88 -2.41
C ALA A 41 -8.85 1.62 -1.57
N GLY A 42 -8.34 0.51 -2.06
CA GLY A 42 -8.40 -0.75 -1.33
C GLY A 42 -7.17 -1.09 -0.51
N GLY A 43 -6.07 -0.39 -0.71
CA GLY A 43 -4.87 -0.72 0.03
C GLY A 43 -3.65 -0.06 -0.53
N LEU A 44 -2.47 -0.47 -0.03
CA LEU A 44 -1.24 0.10 -0.53
C LEU A 44 -0.16 -0.94 -0.53
N PHE A 45 0.92 -0.66 -1.23
CA PHE A 45 2.06 -1.55 -1.25
C PHE A 45 3.19 -0.84 -0.53
N ILE A 46 3.84 -1.56 0.36
CA ILE A 46 4.91 -1.02 1.17
C ILE A 46 6.19 -1.72 0.81
N GLU A 47 7.22 -0.93 0.58
CA GLU A 47 8.52 -1.46 0.27
C GLU A 47 9.23 -1.77 1.55
N THR A 48 9.72 -2.97 1.71
CA THR A 48 10.40 -3.33 2.93
C THR A 48 11.25 -4.55 2.72
N ALA A 49 12.40 -4.58 3.33
CA ALA A 49 13.23 -5.75 3.33
C ALA A 49 12.94 -6.62 4.54
N THR A 50 12.11 -6.15 5.44
CA THR A 50 11.78 -6.92 6.62
C THR A 50 10.70 -7.92 6.27
N PRO A 51 10.86 -9.17 6.62
CA PRO A 51 9.84 -10.15 6.27
C PRO A 51 8.61 -9.92 7.12
N ILE A 52 7.47 -9.89 6.46
CA ILE A 52 6.20 -9.75 7.17
C ILE A 52 5.30 -10.83 6.64
N LYS A 53 4.68 -11.56 7.53
CA LYS A 53 3.90 -12.72 7.14
C LYS A 53 2.56 -12.39 6.58
N LEU A 54 2.10 -13.19 5.64
CA LEU A 54 0.76 -13.05 5.13
C LEU A 54 -0.22 -13.17 6.26
N GLY A 55 -1.25 -12.41 6.23
CA GLY A 55 -2.28 -12.46 7.24
C GLY A 55 -2.03 -11.58 8.44
N THR A 56 -0.87 -10.93 8.50
CA THR A 56 -0.58 -10.07 9.62
C THR A 56 -1.49 -8.87 9.58
N GLN A 57 -2.10 -8.56 10.71
CA GLN A 57 -2.93 -7.38 10.79
C GLN A 57 -2.08 -6.24 11.26
N VAL A 58 -2.25 -5.10 10.65
CA VAL A 58 -1.42 -3.95 10.95
C VAL A 58 -2.25 -2.70 11.07
N PHE A 59 -1.76 -1.75 11.83
CA PHE A 59 -2.38 -0.45 11.91
C PHE A 59 -1.49 0.52 11.13
N LEU A 60 -2.07 1.28 10.26
CA LEU A 60 -1.33 2.14 9.37
C LEU A 60 -1.71 3.58 9.56
N ARG A 61 -0.75 4.46 9.41
CA ARG A 61 -1.01 5.88 9.41
C ARG A 61 -0.12 6.52 8.36
N PHE A 62 -0.67 7.29 7.49
CA PHE A 62 0.09 7.93 6.42
C PHE A 62 -0.66 9.15 5.91
N SER A 63 0.04 10.03 5.24
CA SER A 63 -0.55 11.21 4.65
C SER A 63 -0.39 11.18 3.15
N LEU A 64 -1.41 11.61 2.44
CA LEU A 64 -1.34 11.59 0.98
C LEU A 64 -0.42 12.67 0.45
N THR A 65 -0.35 13.79 1.14
CA THR A 65 0.60 14.82 0.78
C THR A 65 1.16 15.35 2.09
N PRO A 66 2.25 16.04 2.06
CA PRO A 66 2.89 16.49 3.30
C PRO A 66 2.01 17.36 4.17
N ARG A 67 1.06 18.07 3.60
CA ARG A 67 0.22 18.91 4.42
C ARG A 67 -1.09 18.29 4.73
N ALA A 68 -1.37 17.11 4.21
CA ALA A 68 -2.67 16.48 4.41
C ALA A 68 -2.77 15.87 5.77
N LYS A 69 -3.99 15.79 6.31
CA LYS A 69 -4.26 15.15 7.53
C LYS A 69 -3.95 13.71 7.41
N PRO A 70 -3.38 13.08 8.40
CA PRO A 70 -3.06 11.65 8.32
C PRO A 70 -4.30 10.79 8.21
N ILE A 71 -4.16 9.73 7.46
CA ILE A 71 -5.19 8.73 7.32
C ILE A 71 -4.78 7.54 8.17
N GLN A 72 -5.73 6.97 8.87
CA GLN A 72 -5.48 5.79 9.68
C GLN A 72 -6.33 4.66 9.17
N ALA A 73 -5.78 3.50 9.13
CA ALA A 73 -6.51 2.33 8.66
C ALA A 73 -5.98 1.08 9.31
N THR A 74 -6.83 0.06 9.37
CA THR A 74 -6.39 -1.25 9.77
C THR A 74 -6.27 -2.04 8.49
N GLY A 75 -5.21 -2.76 8.35
CA GLY A 75 -4.98 -3.54 7.15
C GLY A 75 -4.54 -4.93 7.44
N GLU A 76 -4.48 -5.71 6.40
CA GLU A 76 -4.00 -7.06 6.51
C GLU A 76 -3.03 -7.30 5.37
N VAL A 77 -1.92 -7.95 5.64
CA VAL A 77 -0.94 -8.28 4.63
C VAL A 77 -1.50 -9.40 3.78
N VAL A 78 -1.81 -9.11 2.53
CA VAL A 78 -2.42 -10.10 1.65
C VAL A 78 -1.48 -10.54 0.53
N ARG A 79 -0.32 -9.93 0.43
CA ARG A 79 0.62 -10.33 -0.60
C ARG A 79 2.03 -10.04 -0.14
N VAL A 80 2.93 -10.93 -0.40
CA VAL A 80 4.33 -10.73 -0.10
C VAL A 80 5.08 -10.87 -1.40
N MET A 81 5.85 -9.85 -1.77
CA MET A 81 6.58 -9.89 -2.98
C MET A 81 8.05 -9.99 -2.70
N ARG A 82 8.70 -10.98 -3.27
CA ARG A 82 10.06 -11.09 -3.12
C ARG A 82 10.62 -11.20 -4.47
N ASP A 83 11.52 -10.38 -4.83
CA ASP A 83 12.04 -10.39 -6.13
C ASP A 83 13.26 -11.15 -6.15
N HIS A 84 13.26 -12.30 -6.64
CA HIS A 84 14.39 -12.95 -6.59
C HIS A 84 15.12 -12.79 -7.73
N LYS A 85 15.12 -12.28 -8.45
CA LYS A 85 15.68 -12.11 -9.40
C LYS A 85 16.83 -12.22 -9.91
N ASP A 86 17.28 -11.81 -10.44
CA ASP A 86 18.28 -12.25 -11.04
C ASP A 86 19.54 -11.72 -10.58
N GLU A 87 20.58 -12.33 -10.78
CA GLU A 87 21.71 -11.94 -10.23
C GLU A 87 22.28 -10.74 -10.82
N THR A 88 21.87 -10.31 -11.91
CA THR A 88 22.40 -9.13 -12.45
C THR A 88 21.86 -7.93 -11.79
N GLN A 89 20.75 -8.05 -11.05
CA GLN A 89 20.24 -6.95 -10.41
C GLN A 89 20.74 -6.88 -9.14
N GLN A 90 21.08 -5.92 -8.63
CA GLN A 90 21.53 -5.89 -7.39
C GLN A 90 20.61 -6.03 -6.43
N LYS A 91 19.57 -5.47 -6.30
CA LYS A 91 18.67 -5.65 -5.26
C LYS A 91 17.44 -5.85 -5.75
N GLY A 92 16.76 -6.77 -5.40
CA GLY A 92 15.41 -7.00 -5.69
C GLY A 92 14.53 -6.12 -4.96
N LYS A 93 13.32 -5.97 -5.38
CA LYS A 93 12.37 -5.24 -4.68
C LYS A 93 11.63 -6.15 -3.84
N MET A 94 11.50 -5.88 -2.60
CA MET A 94 10.74 -6.67 -1.67
C MET A 94 9.71 -5.80 -1.06
N GLY A 95 8.59 -6.36 -0.76
CA GLY A 95 7.55 -5.58 -0.11
C GLY A 95 6.32 -6.38 0.14
N VAL A 96 5.32 -5.74 0.70
CA VAL A 96 4.08 -6.40 1.02
C VAL A 96 2.91 -5.55 0.56
N GLY A 97 1.88 -6.21 0.10
CA GLY A 97 0.64 -5.55 -0.24
C GLY A 97 -0.27 -5.64 0.95
N VAL A 98 -0.84 -4.52 1.34
CA VAL A 98 -1.71 -4.45 2.49
C VAL A 98 -3.07 -4.02 2.02
N GLN A 99 -4.09 -4.79 2.36
CA GLN A 99 -5.44 -4.48 2.01
C GLN A 99 -6.06 -3.80 3.20
N PHE A 100 -6.79 -2.70 2.99
CA PHE A 100 -7.45 -2.03 4.10
C PHE A 100 -8.64 -2.87 4.52
N ILE A 101 -8.67 -3.29 5.77
CA ILE A 101 -9.78 -4.01 6.30
C ILE A 101 -10.76 -3.02 6.86
N TYR A 102 -10.28 -1.98 7.48
CA TYR A 102 -11.14 -0.96 8.01
C TYR A 102 -10.54 0.39 7.76
N ILE A 103 -11.30 1.28 7.18
CA ILE A 103 -10.87 2.64 6.96
C ILE A 103 -12.12 3.48 6.99
N HIS A 104 -12.02 4.64 7.58
CA HIS A 104 -13.16 5.52 7.66
C HIS A 104 -13.59 5.92 6.25
N PRO A 105 -14.88 5.94 5.96
CA PRO A 105 -15.34 6.26 4.61
C PRO A 105 -14.85 7.60 4.09
N LEU A 106 -14.71 8.58 4.96
CA LEU A 106 -14.21 9.87 4.51
C LEU A 106 -12.75 9.77 4.10
N ASP A 107 -12.00 8.93 4.76
CA ASP A 107 -10.61 8.76 4.42
C ASP A 107 -10.48 8.01 3.11
N ARG A 108 -11.34 7.04 2.90
CA ARG A 108 -11.32 6.32 1.64
C ARG A 108 -11.66 7.29 0.50
N GLN A 109 -12.58 8.20 0.74
CA GLN A 109 -12.93 9.17 -0.27
C GLN A 109 -11.76 10.09 -0.58
N LEU A 110 -10.98 10.45 0.42
CA LEU A 110 -9.81 11.25 0.21
C LEU A 110 -8.82 10.53 -0.69
N ILE A 111 -8.68 9.24 -0.50
CA ILE A 111 -7.79 8.46 -1.33
C ILE A 111 -8.32 8.42 -2.76
N GLN A 112 -9.61 8.23 -2.93
CA GLN A 112 -10.17 8.17 -4.25
C GLN A 112 -10.01 9.49 -4.98
N ASP A 113 -10.20 10.59 -4.29
CA ASP A 113 -10.03 11.90 -4.88
C ASP A 113 -8.58 12.13 -5.27
N PHE A 114 -7.67 11.71 -4.43
CA PHE A 114 -6.26 11.84 -4.70
C PHE A 114 -5.89 11.06 -5.96
N ILE A 115 -6.41 9.86 -6.09
CA ILE A 115 -6.12 9.03 -7.24
C ILE A 115 -6.68 9.66 -8.51
N THR A 116 -7.89 10.17 -8.43
CA THR A 116 -8.50 10.79 -9.58
C THR A 116 -7.71 12.01 -10.03
N GLN A 117 -7.27 12.80 -9.09
CA GLN A 117 -6.52 13.97 -9.43
C GLN A 117 -5.16 13.62 -9.98
N THR A 118 -4.52 12.63 -9.43
CA THR A 118 -3.21 12.23 -9.87
C THR A 118 -3.29 11.65 -11.28
N ALA A 119 -4.29 10.85 -11.54
CA ALA A 119 -4.45 10.28 -12.85
C ALA A 119 -4.71 11.37 -13.89
N ALA A 120 -5.47 12.36 -13.54
CA ALA A 120 -5.75 13.44 -14.45
C ALA A 120 -4.50 14.23 -14.77
N GLN A 121 -3.66 14.41 -13.79
CA GLN A 121 -2.47 15.16 -14.02
C GLN A 121 -1.44 14.42 -14.82
N ASN A 122 -1.51 13.15 -14.86
CA ASN A 122 -0.57 12.38 -15.58
C ASN A 122 -0.92 12.17 -17.02
N LYS A 123 -1.97 12.81 -17.47
CA LYS A 123 -2.31 12.66 -18.81
C LYS A 123 -1.55 13.54 -19.69
#